data_1e5a158c5bab83d0885579f68dfb7c41
#
_entry.id   1e5a158c5bab83d0885579f68dfb7c41
#
_cell.length_a   1.000
_cell.length_b   1.000
_cell.length_c   1.000
_cell.angle_alpha   90.00
_cell.angle_beta   90.00
_cell.angle_gamma   90.00
#
_symmetry.space_group_name_H-M   'P 1'
#
loop_
_entity.id
_entity.type
_entity.pdbx_description
1 polymer ?
#
loop_
_entity_poly.entity_id
_entity_poly.type
_entity_poly.pdbx_seq_one_letter_code
_entity_poly.pdbx_strand_id
1 'polypeptide(L)'
;AVRRKLSRASLDAEYWSSTAAGVLARMVDNLAVATPPRSAESRVRRLEIVPLEGLLAMMIVVLEQTRLRRHMVHLPQPTNADELARSANRVRNLVEGHTRRQLAEVHTDLSPLERDILETTILVLDEEDRNLFRDHYLDGLRNLLAQPEFVENRKVRDLIEGFEDGTLAQAVLEEMPDGAT
;
A
#
# COMPACT_ATOMS: atom_id res chain seq x y z
N ALA A 1 11.21 19.02 -22.35
CA ALA A 1 10.40 17.82 -22.60
C ALA A 1 9.96 17.15 -21.27
N VAL A 2 10.84 17.03 -20.27
CA VAL A 2 10.59 16.40 -18.96
C VAL A 2 9.50 17.15 -18.17
N ARG A 3 9.62 18.45 -18.00
CA ARG A 3 8.68 19.30 -17.27
C ARG A 3 7.23 19.20 -17.81
N ARG A 4 7.08 18.98 -19.11
CA ARG A 4 5.78 18.89 -19.79
C ARG A 4 5.11 17.51 -19.66
N LYS A 5 5.88 16.43 -19.38
CA LYS A 5 5.35 15.10 -19.08
C LYS A 5 4.87 15.04 -17.63
N LEU A 6 5.61 15.63 -16.70
CA LEU A 6 5.27 15.64 -15.28
C LEU A 6 4.07 16.56 -14.96
N SER A 7 3.88 17.65 -15.68
CA SER A 7 2.74 18.56 -15.48
C SER A 7 1.39 18.04 -16.00
N ARG A 8 1.40 16.94 -16.76
CA ARG A 8 0.18 16.24 -17.24
C ARG A 8 -0.14 15.00 -16.41
N ALA A 9 0.76 14.62 -15.50
CA ALA A 9 0.48 13.55 -14.55
C ALA A 9 -0.68 13.99 -13.66
N SER A 10 -1.76 13.25 -13.75
CA SER A 10 -2.93 13.42 -12.91
C SER A 10 -2.54 13.28 -11.44
N LEU A 11 -3.46 13.58 -10.54
CA LEU A 11 -3.34 13.46 -9.07
C LEU A 11 -3.01 12.02 -8.56
N ASP A 12 -2.65 11.12 -9.45
CA ASP A 12 -2.29 9.73 -9.17
C ASP A 12 -0.78 9.63 -8.90
N ALA A 13 -0.42 9.46 -7.64
CA ALA A 13 0.96 9.34 -7.18
C ALA A 13 1.70 8.14 -7.82
N GLU A 14 0.97 7.07 -8.15
CA GLU A 14 1.50 5.88 -8.80
C GLU A 14 1.95 6.19 -10.23
N TYR A 15 1.09 6.84 -11.00
CA TYR A 15 1.43 7.27 -12.36
C TYR A 15 2.61 8.24 -12.37
N TRP A 16 2.67 9.12 -11.37
CA TRP A 16 3.77 10.08 -11.24
C TRP A 16 5.11 9.37 -10.95
N SER A 17 5.12 8.43 -10.02
CA SER A 17 6.31 7.65 -9.65
C SER A 17 6.81 6.80 -10.81
N SER A 18 5.92 6.12 -11.53
CA SER A 18 6.26 5.37 -12.74
C SER A 18 6.87 6.27 -13.83
N THR A 19 6.26 7.45 -14.06
CA THR A 19 6.77 8.41 -15.04
C THR A 19 8.14 8.96 -14.62
N ALA A 20 8.34 9.21 -13.32
CA ALA A 20 9.60 9.71 -12.77
C ALA A 20 10.72 8.67 -12.94
N ALA A 21 10.46 7.40 -12.59
CA ALA A 21 11.44 6.32 -12.81
C ALA A 21 11.89 6.26 -14.26
N GLY A 22 10.96 6.27 -15.22
CA GLY A 22 11.29 6.21 -16.63
C GLY A 22 12.03 7.45 -17.18
N VAL A 23 11.81 8.62 -16.60
CA VAL A 23 12.57 9.83 -16.96
C VAL A 23 13.98 9.77 -16.39
N LEU A 24 14.11 9.43 -15.12
CA LEU A 24 15.40 9.33 -14.44
C LEU A 24 16.29 8.27 -15.07
N ALA A 25 15.77 7.07 -15.33
CA ALA A 25 16.51 5.99 -15.98
C ALA A 25 17.16 6.44 -17.30
N ARG A 26 16.41 7.20 -18.10
CA ARG A 26 16.93 7.75 -19.38
C ARG A 26 17.94 8.90 -19.19
N MET A 27 17.82 9.66 -18.10
CA MET A 27 18.75 10.77 -17.85
C MET A 27 20.09 10.30 -17.34
N VAL A 28 20.12 9.27 -16.52
CA VAL A 28 21.34 8.73 -15.92
C VAL A 28 21.92 7.54 -16.69
N ASP A 29 21.20 7.08 -17.72
CA ASP A 29 21.53 5.87 -18.51
C ASP A 29 21.78 4.65 -17.62
N ASN A 30 20.92 4.48 -16.60
CA ASN A 30 21.02 3.44 -15.58
C ASN A 30 19.63 3.01 -15.11
N LEU A 31 19.59 2.08 -14.14
CA LEU A 31 18.39 1.72 -13.42
C LEU A 31 17.91 2.90 -12.56
N ALA A 32 16.62 3.15 -12.55
CA ALA A 32 15.98 4.08 -11.64
C ALA A 32 14.84 3.39 -10.88
N VAL A 33 14.80 3.62 -9.58
CA VAL A 33 13.73 3.19 -8.67
C VAL A 33 12.98 4.43 -8.21
N ALA A 34 11.67 4.41 -8.28
CA ALA A 34 10.83 5.45 -7.72
C ALA A 34 9.72 4.84 -6.87
N THR A 35 9.48 5.41 -5.71
CA THR A 35 8.37 5.06 -4.83
C THR A 35 7.37 6.21 -4.76
N PRO A 36 6.06 5.95 -4.68
CA PRO A 36 5.10 7.00 -4.38
C PRO A 36 5.36 7.54 -2.97
N PRO A 37 5.12 8.85 -2.75
CA PRO A 37 5.24 9.43 -1.40
C PRO A 37 4.27 8.72 -0.46
N ARG A 38 4.74 8.32 0.73
CA ARG A 38 3.96 7.58 1.74
C ARG A 38 4.24 8.11 3.14
N SER A 39 3.23 8.00 4.00
CA SER A 39 3.43 8.15 5.44
C SER A 39 4.05 6.86 6.01
N ALA A 40 4.85 7.00 7.06
CA ALA A 40 5.48 5.87 7.74
C ALA A 40 4.46 4.86 8.35
N GLU A 41 3.22 5.30 8.61
CA GLU A 41 2.13 4.47 9.12
C GLU A 41 0.86 4.78 8.34
N SER A 42 0.14 3.74 7.96
CA SER A 42 -1.17 3.85 7.31
C SER A 42 -2.22 4.31 8.32
N ARG A 43 -3.13 5.19 7.87
CA ARG A 43 -4.21 5.74 8.69
C ARG A 43 -5.54 5.55 8.00
N VAL A 44 -6.56 5.15 8.77
CA VAL A 44 -7.92 4.99 8.25
C VAL A 44 -8.53 6.36 7.99
N ARG A 45 -8.92 6.62 6.75
CA ARG A 45 -9.69 7.80 6.38
C ARG A 45 -11.18 7.55 6.47
N ARG A 46 -11.62 6.35 6.04
CA ARG A 46 -13.03 5.96 6.05
C ARG A 46 -13.19 4.44 6.11
N LEU A 47 -14.20 3.99 6.83
CA LEU A 47 -14.65 2.61 6.90
C LEU A 47 -16.10 2.51 6.44
N GLU A 48 -16.38 1.61 5.50
CA GLU A 48 -17.73 1.26 5.05
C GLU A 48 -17.91 -0.26 5.10
N ILE A 49 -19.12 -0.70 5.47
CA ILE A 49 -19.48 -2.11 5.46
C ILE A 49 -20.75 -2.28 4.65
N VAL A 50 -20.69 -3.14 3.66
CA VAL A 50 -21.78 -3.43 2.73
C VAL A 50 -22.24 -4.87 2.99
N PRO A 51 -23.50 -5.09 3.41
CA PRO A 51 -24.02 -6.44 3.54
C PRO A 51 -24.06 -7.14 2.18
N LEU A 52 -23.72 -8.41 2.16
CA LEU A 52 -23.85 -9.31 1.02
C LEU A 52 -24.87 -10.40 1.36
N GLU A 53 -24.91 -11.44 0.55
CA GLU A 53 -25.83 -12.57 0.81
C GLU A 53 -25.34 -13.46 1.96
N GLY A 54 -26.29 -13.96 2.75
CA GLY A 54 -26.03 -14.90 3.84
C GLY A 54 -25.29 -14.26 5.03
N LEU A 55 -24.17 -14.84 5.41
CA LEU A 55 -23.32 -14.43 6.52
C LEU A 55 -22.11 -13.64 6.07
N LEU A 56 -22.18 -12.97 4.95
CA LEU A 56 -21.07 -12.22 4.37
C LEU A 56 -21.36 -10.73 4.32
N ALA A 57 -20.35 -9.95 4.64
CA ALA A 57 -20.30 -8.52 4.39
C ALA A 57 -18.97 -8.15 3.73
N MET A 58 -18.98 -7.11 2.92
CA MET A 58 -17.78 -6.54 2.35
C MET A 58 -17.40 -5.29 3.15
N MET A 59 -16.23 -5.32 3.74
CA MET A 59 -15.61 -4.17 4.39
C MET A 59 -14.75 -3.42 3.38
N ILE A 60 -14.94 -2.11 3.30
CA ILE A 60 -14.17 -1.21 2.45
C ILE A 60 -13.45 -0.23 3.37
N VAL A 61 -12.12 -0.29 3.37
CA VAL A 61 -11.27 0.62 4.12
C VAL A 61 -10.63 1.58 3.14
N VAL A 62 -10.90 2.86 3.30
CA VAL A 62 -10.20 3.93 2.58
C VAL A 62 -9.12 4.47 3.49
N LEU A 63 -7.89 4.41 3.04
CA LEU A 63 -6.73 4.92 3.76
C LEU A 63 -6.44 6.38 3.36
N GLU A 64 -5.69 7.09 4.16
CA GLU A 64 -5.09 8.34 3.74
C GLU A 64 -4.30 8.08 2.44
N GLN A 65 -4.16 9.08 1.56
CA GLN A 65 -3.58 8.93 0.21
C GLN A 65 -4.49 8.17 -0.80
N THR A 66 -5.80 8.11 -0.53
CA THR A 66 -6.83 7.58 -1.45
C THR A 66 -6.69 6.09 -1.81
N ARG A 67 -5.95 5.32 -1.04
CA ARG A 67 -5.89 3.87 -1.21
C ARG A 67 -7.15 3.22 -0.66
N LEU A 68 -7.70 2.28 -1.43
CA LEU A 68 -8.89 1.54 -1.09
C LEU A 68 -8.55 0.06 -0.93
N ARG A 69 -8.93 -0.52 0.21
CA ARG A 69 -8.82 -1.96 0.48
C ARG A 69 -10.19 -2.55 0.69
N ARG A 70 -10.40 -3.73 0.11
CA ARG A 70 -11.64 -4.50 0.27
C ARG A 70 -11.31 -5.80 0.97
N HIS A 71 -12.09 -6.11 2.00
CA HIS A 71 -11.95 -7.36 2.74
C HIS A 71 -13.32 -7.98 2.99
N MET A 72 -13.39 -9.33 2.91
CA MET A 72 -14.64 -10.05 3.22
C MET A 72 -14.69 -10.35 4.70
N VAL A 73 -15.79 -9.97 5.34
CA VAL A 73 -16.05 -10.22 6.75
C VAL A 73 -17.14 -11.27 6.87
N HIS A 74 -16.87 -12.32 7.64
CA HIS A 74 -17.91 -13.29 8.02
C HIS A 74 -18.68 -12.77 9.23
N LEU A 75 -19.99 -12.70 9.07
CA LEU A 75 -20.87 -12.33 10.18
C LEU A 75 -21.09 -13.56 11.04
N PRO A 76 -20.98 -13.45 12.39
CA PRO A 76 -21.12 -14.59 13.29
C PRO A 76 -22.54 -15.17 13.29
N GLN A 77 -23.52 -14.38 12.89
CA GLN A 77 -24.93 -14.75 12.75
C GLN A 77 -25.60 -13.89 11.68
N PRO A 78 -26.77 -14.30 11.17
CA PRO A 78 -27.54 -13.46 10.26
C PRO A 78 -27.88 -12.14 10.95
N THR A 79 -27.35 -11.07 10.39
CA THR A 79 -27.46 -9.71 10.94
C THR A 79 -28.29 -8.87 9.98
N ASN A 80 -29.29 -8.17 10.49
CA ASN A 80 -30.08 -7.28 9.64
C ASN A 80 -29.27 -6.01 9.29
N ALA A 81 -29.68 -5.34 8.20
CA ALA A 81 -28.97 -4.18 7.67
C ALA A 81 -28.83 -3.04 8.69
N ASP A 82 -29.85 -2.81 9.54
CA ASP A 82 -29.83 -1.74 10.54
C ASP A 82 -28.86 -2.04 11.68
N GLU A 83 -28.78 -3.28 12.12
CA GLU A 83 -27.83 -3.72 13.16
C GLU A 83 -26.40 -3.63 12.63
N LEU A 84 -26.17 -4.13 11.43
CA LEU A 84 -24.86 -4.03 10.76
C LEU A 84 -24.44 -2.56 10.60
N ALA A 85 -25.36 -1.69 10.18
CA ALA A 85 -25.09 -0.26 10.03
C ALA A 85 -24.75 0.42 11.37
N ARG A 86 -25.43 0.06 12.46
CA ARG A 86 -25.13 0.59 13.81
C ARG A 86 -23.73 0.16 14.27
N SER A 87 -23.40 -1.12 14.15
CA SER A 87 -22.08 -1.66 14.51
C SER A 87 -20.99 -1.04 13.64
N ALA A 88 -21.21 -0.95 12.33
CA ALA A 88 -20.28 -0.31 11.40
C ALA A 88 -20.04 1.17 11.76
N ASN A 89 -21.09 1.92 12.09
CA ASN A 89 -20.95 3.33 12.49
C ASN A 89 -20.18 3.49 13.81
N ARG A 90 -20.39 2.59 14.76
CA ARG A 90 -19.69 2.62 16.05
C ARG A 90 -18.20 2.35 15.84
N VAL A 91 -17.84 1.31 15.08
CA VAL A 91 -16.45 1.00 14.79
C VAL A 91 -15.82 2.09 13.92
N ARG A 92 -16.55 2.63 12.93
CA ARG A 92 -16.08 3.76 12.10
C ARG A 92 -15.60 4.91 12.98
N ASN A 93 -16.40 5.32 13.97
CA ASN A 93 -16.03 6.42 14.87
C ASN A 93 -14.79 6.12 15.73
N LEU A 94 -14.48 4.82 15.95
CA LEU A 94 -13.28 4.40 16.65
C LEU A 94 -12.03 4.36 15.76
N VAL A 95 -12.20 4.02 14.48
CA VAL A 95 -11.04 3.76 13.60
C VAL A 95 -10.65 4.93 12.71
N GLU A 96 -11.59 5.80 12.33
CA GLU A 96 -11.28 6.95 11.46
C GLU A 96 -10.24 7.87 12.12
N GLY A 97 -9.21 8.22 11.36
CA GLY A 97 -8.10 9.04 11.82
C GLY A 97 -7.02 8.29 12.62
N HIS A 98 -7.16 6.97 12.83
CA HIS A 98 -6.23 6.20 13.66
C HIS A 98 -5.32 5.29 12.82
N THR A 99 -4.11 5.07 13.35
CA THR A 99 -3.13 4.11 12.83
C THR A 99 -3.32 2.75 13.50
N ARG A 100 -2.70 1.69 12.91
CA ARG A 100 -2.70 0.35 13.49
C ARG A 100 -2.28 0.34 14.97
N ARG A 101 -1.20 1.05 15.31
CA ARG A 101 -0.68 1.10 16.68
C ARG A 101 -1.69 1.72 17.65
N GLN A 102 -2.33 2.81 17.27
CA GLN A 102 -3.35 3.46 18.09
C GLN A 102 -4.57 2.56 18.29
N LEU A 103 -4.99 1.82 17.24
CA LEU A 103 -6.12 0.89 17.33
C LEU A 103 -5.82 -0.33 18.19
N ALA A 104 -4.59 -0.81 18.25
CA ALA A 104 -4.18 -1.90 19.13
C ALA A 104 -4.30 -1.56 20.64
N GLU A 105 -4.29 -0.28 20.97
CA GLU A 105 -4.44 0.22 22.35
C GLU A 105 -5.89 0.52 22.74
N VAL A 106 -6.85 0.32 21.83
CA VAL A 106 -8.28 0.57 22.10
C VAL A 106 -8.83 -0.50 23.03
N HIS A 107 -9.19 -0.08 24.24
CA HIS A 107 -9.84 -0.92 25.25
C HIS A 107 -11.27 -0.42 25.43
N THR A 108 -12.19 -0.87 24.58
CA THR A 108 -13.60 -0.51 24.62
C THR A 108 -14.44 -1.78 24.64
N ASP A 109 -15.54 -1.77 25.35
CA ASP A 109 -16.50 -2.87 25.32
C ASP A 109 -17.19 -2.90 23.95
N LEU A 110 -16.85 -3.92 23.15
CA LEU A 110 -17.32 -4.14 21.80
C LEU A 110 -18.12 -5.45 21.73
N SER A 111 -19.19 -5.43 20.99
CA SER A 111 -19.88 -6.66 20.60
C SER A 111 -18.97 -7.57 19.77
N PRO A 112 -19.26 -8.87 19.67
CA PRO A 112 -18.46 -9.78 18.83
C PRO A 112 -18.29 -9.26 17.40
N LEU A 113 -19.35 -8.79 16.76
CA LEU A 113 -19.32 -8.22 15.42
C LEU A 113 -18.43 -6.98 15.32
N GLU A 114 -18.53 -6.05 16.28
CA GLU A 114 -17.71 -4.85 16.32
C GLU A 114 -16.22 -5.17 16.51
N ARG A 115 -15.93 -6.19 17.29
CA ARG A 115 -14.57 -6.68 17.50
C ARG A 115 -14.00 -7.27 16.22
N ASP A 116 -14.75 -8.12 15.52
CA ASP A 116 -14.33 -8.71 14.26
C ASP A 116 -14.03 -7.62 13.19
N ILE A 117 -14.86 -6.58 13.14
CA ILE A 117 -14.66 -5.44 12.24
C ILE A 117 -13.37 -4.68 12.62
N LEU A 118 -13.15 -4.42 13.91
CA LEU A 118 -11.94 -3.74 14.40
C LEU A 118 -10.68 -4.55 14.11
N GLU A 119 -10.67 -5.84 14.44
CA GLU A 119 -9.55 -6.75 14.20
C GLU A 119 -9.23 -6.83 12.69
N THR A 120 -10.25 -6.96 11.85
CA THR A 120 -10.07 -6.95 10.40
C THR A 120 -9.50 -5.62 9.90
N THR A 121 -9.92 -4.49 10.48
CA THR A 121 -9.35 -3.18 10.15
C THR A 121 -7.86 -3.10 10.52
N ILE A 122 -7.49 -3.62 11.69
CA ILE A 122 -6.08 -3.69 12.14
C ILE A 122 -5.24 -4.57 11.20
N LEU A 123 -5.77 -5.71 10.76
CA LEU A 123 -5.10 -6.59 9.78
C LEU A 123 -4.87 -5.88 8.45
N VAL A 124 -5.87 -5.16 7.95
CA VAL A 124 -5.74 -4.39 6.70
C VAL A 124 -4.65 -3.31 6.81
N LEU A 125 -4.57 -2.63 7.96
CA LEU A 125 -3.50 -1.64 8.20
C LEU A 125 -2.12 -2.30 8.30
N ASP A 126 -2.02 -3.46 8.97
CA ASP A 126 -0.77 -4.22 9.08
C ASP A 126 -0.25 -4.70 7.72
N GLU A 127 -1.15 -5.21 6.88
CA GLU A 127 -0.82 -5.59 5.50
C GLU A 127 -0.38 -4.38 4.67
N GLU A 128 -1.05 -3.24 4.83
CA GLU A 128 -0.67 -2.01 4.12
C GLU A 128 0.69 -1.50 4.57
N ASP A 129 0.95 -1.48 5.88
CA ASP A 129 2.23 -1.04 6.44
C ASP A 129 3.38 -1.96 6.00
N ARG A 130 3.16 -3.28 5.91
CA ARG A 130 4.15 -4.24 5.37
C ARG A 130 4.38 -4.07 3.86
N ASN A 131 3.35 -3.68 3.12
CA ASN A 131 3.43 -3.48 1.68
C ASN A 131 3.98 -2.09 1.29
N LEU A 132 4.34 -1.25 2.27
CA LEU A 132 4.93 0.07 2.01
C LEU A 132 6.14 0.01 1.08
N PHE A 133 6.94 -1.06 1.16
CA PHE A 133 8.14 -1.26 0.36
C PHE A 133 7.90 -2.02 -0.96
N ARG A 134 6.71 -2.58 -1.19
CA ARG A 134 6.43 -3.38 -2.39
C ARG A 134 5.99 -2.56 -3.61
N ASP A 135 5.39 -1.39 -3.40
CA ASP A 135 4.98 -0.55 -4.52
C ASP A 135 6.12 0.38 -4.91
N HIS A 136 6.98 -0.11 -5.73
CA HIS A 136 8.05 0.64 -6.37
C HIS A 136 7.93 0.51 -7.89
N TYR A 137 8.41 1.52 -8.59
CA TYR A 137 8.46 1.56 -10.04
C TYR A 137 9.91 1.54 -10.47
N LEU A 138 10.21 0.59 -11.32
CA LEU A 138 11.54 0.36 -11.86
C LEU A 138 11.54 0.65 -13.36
N ASP A 139 12.52 1.37 -13.83
CA ASP A 139 12.80 1.54 -15.27
C ASP A 139 14.32 1.60 -15.51
N GLY A 140 14.75 1.26 -16.72
CA GLY A 140 16.16 1.29 -17.09
C GLY A 140 16.94 0.01 -16.83
N LEU A 141 16.28 -1.13 -16.55
CA LEU A 141 16.98 -2.41 -16.40
C LEU A 141 17.88 -2.73 -17.60
N ARG A 142 17.43 -2.41 -18.80
CA ARG A 142 18.20 -2.61 -20.03
C ARG A 142 19.48 -1.76 -20.04
N ASN A 143 19.44 -0.55 -19.49
CA ASN A 143 20.60 0.33 -19.40
C ASN A 143 21.62 -0.24 -18.40
N LEU A 144 21.14 -0.70 -17.26
CA LEU A 144 21.97 -1.37 -16.24
C LEU A 144 22.66 -2.61 -16.83
N LEU A 145 21.93 -3.48 -17.51
CA LEU A 145 22.46 -4.71 -18.10
C LEU A 145 23.44 -4.45 -19.28
N ALA A 146 23.42 -3.26 -19.87
CA ALA A 146 24.37 -2.87 -20.92
C ALA A 146 25.72 -2.39 -20.36
N GLN A 147 25.84 -2.20 -19.05
CA GLN A 147 27.10 -1.77 -18.43
C GLN A 147 28.12 -2.90 -18.42
N PRO A 148 29.42 -2.57 -18.56
CA PRO A 148 30.48 -3.58 -18.70
C PRO A 148 30.57 -4.60 -17.58
N GLU A 149 30.24 -4.20 -16.35
CA GLU A 149 30.26 -5.06 -15.16
C GLU A 149 29.18 -6.15 -15.14
N PHE A 150 28.12 -6.02 -15.96
CA PHE A 150 27.03 -6.99 -16.08
C PHE A 150 27.15 -7.90 -17.31
N VAL A 151 28.21 -7.79 -18.07
CA VAL A 151 28.49 -8.69 -19.24
C VAL A 151 28.73 -10.13 -18.79
N GLU A 152 29.11 -10.36 -17.52
CA GLU A 152 29.28 -11.70 -16.95
C GLU A 152 27.94 -12.29 -16.47
N ASN A 153 27.58 -13.44 -17.04
CA ASN A 153 26.27 -14.11 -16.89
C ASN A 153 25.78 -14.40 -15.46
N ARG A 154 26.66 -14.45 -14.45
CA ARG A 154 26.29 -14.75 -13.06
C ARG A 154 25.59 -13.57 -12.39
N LYS A 155 26.15 -12.39 -12.48
CA LYS A 155 25.60 -11.17 -11.87
C LYS A 155 24.24 -10.79 -12.45
N VAL A 156 24.04 -11.09 -13.73
CA VAL A 156 22.74 -10.86 -14.41
C VAL A 156 21.63 -11.74 -13.83
N ARG A 157 21.94 -13.00 -13.53
CA ARG A 157 20.95 -13.92 -12.94
C ARG A 157 20.55 -13.48 -11.53
N ASP A 158 21.52 -13.20 -10.67
CA ASP A 158 21.29 -12.75 -9.30
C ASP A 158 20.46 -11.45 -9.28
N LEU A 159 20.69 -10.59 -10.25
CA LEU A 159 19.95 -9.34 -10.42
C LEU A 159 18.50 -9.58 -10.86
N ILE A 160 18.27 -10.48 -11.81
CA ILE A 160 16.92 -10.85 -12.27
C ILE A 160 16.12 -11.53 -11.14
N GLU A 161 16.73 -12.47 -10.42
CA GLU A 161 16.11 -13.11 -9.27
C GLU A 161 15.71 -12.07 -8.21
N GLY A 162 16.61 -11.13 -7.85
CA GLY A 162 16.32 -10.05 -6.92
C GLY A 162 15.22 -9.09 -7.39
N PHE A 163 15.01 -8.96 -8.70
CA PHE A 163 13.88 -8.22 -9.27
C PHE A 163 12.56 -8.98 -9.14
N GLU A 164 12.55 -10.26 -9.48
CA GLU A 164 11.34 -11.09 -9.42
C GLU A 164 10.85 -11.24 -7.99
N ASP A 165 11.75 -11.36 -7.02
CA ASP A 165 11.46 -11.49 -5.60
C ASP A 165 11.18 -10.15 -4.89
N GLY A 166 11.46 -9.02 -5.55
CA GLY A 166 11.32 -7.68 -4.97
C GLY A 166 12.39 -7.34 -3.92
N THR A 167 13.34 -8.24 -3.65
CA THR A 167 14.39 -8.06 -2.64
C THR A 167 15.38 -6.96 -3.01
N LEU A 168 15.63 -6.75 -4.29
CA LEU A 168 16.55 -5.72 -4.77
C LEU A 168 16.01 -4.30 -4.53
N ALA A 169 14.72 -4.10 -4.72
CA ALA A 169 14.09 -2.83 -4.45
C ALA A 169 14.05 -2.53 -2.94
N GLN A 170 13.80 -3.55 -2.13
CA GLN A 170 13.83 -3.43 -0.67
C GLN A 170 15.24 -3.08 -0.18
N ALA A 171 16.29 -3.75 -0.67
CA ALA A 171 17.68 -3.46 -0.31
C ALA A 171 18.08 -2.02 -0.68
N VAL A 172 17.69 -1.54 -1.87
CA VAL A 172 17.95 -0.15 -2.30
C VAL A 172 17.23 0.85 -1.40
N LEU A 173 15.99 0.55 -0.98
CA LEU A 173 15.21 1.45 -0.13
C LEU A 173 15.70 1.47 1.31
N GLU A 174 16.20 0.33 1.83
CA GLU A 174 16.77 0.24 3.18
C GLU A 174 18.12 1.00 3.30
N GLU A 175 18.88 1.13 2.21
CA GLU A 175 20.12 1.91 2.18
C GLU A 175 19.88 3.42 1.96
N MET A 176 18.66 3.85 1.67
CA MET A 176 18.36 5.28 1.52
C MET A 176 18.33 5.95 2.91
N PRO A 177 19.05 7.07 3.11
CA PRO A 177 19.01 7.78 4.37
C PRO A 177 17.61 8.34 4.63
N ASP A 178 17.11 8.16 5.86
CA ASP A 178 15.87 8.77 6.34
C ASP A 178 15.93 10.29 6.12
N GLY A 179 15.08 10.81 5.24
CA GLY A 179 14.93 12.25 5.04
C GLY A 179 15.37 12.81 3.68
N ALA A 180 15.59 12.00 2.68
CA ALA A 180 15.71 12.48 1.30
C ALA A 180 14.32 12.87 0.74
N THR A 181 13.80 14.01 1.21
CA THR A 181 12.59 14.68 0.66
C THR A 181 13.01 15.83 -0.24
#